data_7f0123f13b485024e05ac2cc13da3d3c
#
_entry.id   7f0123f13b485024e05ac2cc13da3d3c
#
_cell.length_a   1.000
_cell.length_b   1.000
_cell.length_c   1.000
_cell.angle_alpha   90.00
_cell.angle_beta   90.00
_cell.angle_gamma   90.00
#
_symmetry.space_group_name_H-M   'P 1'
#
loop_
_entity.id
_entity.type
_entity.pdbx_description
1 polymer ?
#
loop_
_entity_poly.entity_id
_entity_poly.type
_entity_poly.pdbx_seq_one_letter_code
_entity_poly.pdbx_strand_id
1 'polypeptide(L)'
;MGVLDDAVAIFGCFSLEDPAIGQADLARRLDRPKATVHRALKTLVASGLLEYDHSTRLYAPGMRLFELGQIFRSRHHFLDMIYTRVKQICDIGGHTGYITV
;
A
#
# COMPACT_ATOMS: atom_id res chain seq x y z
N MET A 1 4.67 -10.13 -19.79
CA MET A 1 3.93 -9.15 -19.03
C MET A 1 4.75 -7.90 -18.85
N GLY A 2 4.08 -6.73 -18.87
CA GLY A 2 4.77 -5.45 -18.81
C GLY A 2 5.14 -5.01 -17.41
N VAL A 3 5.97 -3.97 -17.33
CA VAL A 3 6.41 -3.40 -16.05
C VAL A 3 5.22 -2.90 -15.24
N LEU A 4 4.19 -2.37 -15.91
CA LEU A 4 2.99 -1.87 -15.23
C LEU A 4 2.22 -3.02 -14.57
N ASP A 5 2.13 -4.17 -15.23
CA ASP A 5 1.48 -5.34 -14.63
C ASP A 5 2.23 -5.79 -13.38
N ASP A 6 3.56 -5.75 -13.41
CA ASP A 6 4.38 -6.11 -12.27
C ASP A 6 4.16 -5.14 -11.10
N ALA A 7 4.06 -3.84 -11.40
CA ALA A 7 3.80 -2.83 -10.37
C ALA A 7 2.45 -3.06 -9.69
N VAL A 8 1.40 -3.29 -10.48
CA VAL A 8 0.06 -3.55 -9.95
C VAL A 8 0.07 -4.81 -9.08
N ALA A 9 0.74 -5.87 -9.54
CA ALA A 9 0.83 -7.12 -8.78
C ALA A 9 1.57 -6.91 -7.45
N ILE A 10 2.62 -6.09 -7.44
CA ILE A 10 3.37 -5.77 -6.23
C ILE A 10 2.45 -5.06 -5.22
N PHE A 11 1.71 -4.05 -5.65
CA PHE A 11 0.79 -3.35 -4.76
C PHE A 11 -0.28 -4.27 -4.20
N GLY A 12 -0.71 -5.26 -4.97
CA GLY A 12 -1.68 -6.25 -4.52
C GLY A 12 -1.20 -7.16 -3.40
N CYS A 13 0.10 -7.21 -3.14
CA CYS A 13 0.65 -8.03 -2.06
C CYS A 13 0.54 -7.36 -0.69
N PHE A 14 0.42 -6.04 -0.65
CA PHE A 14 0.37 -5.30 0.62
C PHE A 14 -1.04 -5.31 1.20
N SER A 15 -1.12 -5.40 2.52
CA SER A 15 -2.38 -5.34 3.26
C SER A 15 -2.11 -4.79 4.65
N LEU A 16 -3.16 -4.58 5.44
CA LEU A 16 -3.00 -4.16 6.83
C LEU A 16 -2.26 -5.18 7.66
N GLU A 17 -2.48 -6.45 7.37
CA GLU A 17 -1.83 -7.56 8.06
C GLU A 17 -0.38 -7.72 7.60
N ASP A 18 -0.05 -7.20 6.42
CA ASP A 18 1.25 -7.38 5.80
C ASP A 18 1.70 -6.07 5.16
N PRO A 19 1.99 -5.05 5.97
CA PRO A 19 2.25 -3.71 5.47
C PRO A 19 3.67 -3.49 4.94
N ALA A 20 4.59 -4.41 5.21
CA ALA A 20 5.97 -4.31 4.77
C ALA A 20 6.47 -5.68 4.34
N ILE A 21 7.04 -5.76 3.13
CA ILE A 21 7.40 -7.04 2.51
C ILE A 21 8.77 -6.91 1.85
N GLY A 22 9.60 -7.95 2.00
CA GLY A 22 10.91 -8.00 1.37
C GLY A 22 10.86 -8.43 -0.08
N GLN A 23 11.93 -8.15 -0.81
CA GLN A 23 12.01 -8.43 -2.24
C GLN A 23 11.86 -9.92 -2.55
N ALA A 24 12.55 -10.78 -1.80
CA ALA A 24 12.50 -12.23 -2.05
C ALA A 24 11.09 -12.78 -1.85
N ASP A 25 10.39 -12.27 -0.84
CA ASP A 25 9.03 -12.67 -0.55
C ASP A 25 8.07 -12.21 -1.64
N LEU A 26 8.23 -10.98 -2.12
CA LEU A 26 7.45 -10.47 -3.25
C LEU A 26 7.66 -11.32 -4.51
N ALA A 27 8.92 -11.63 -4.84
CA ALA A 27 9.23 -12.44 -6.01
C ALA A 27 8.59 -13.82 -5.91
N ARG A 28 8.62 -14.43 -4.74
CA ARG A 28 8.00 -15.74 -4.50
C ARG A 28 6.49 -15.68 -4.63
N ARG A 29 5.85 -14.68 -4.02
CA ARG A 29 4.38 -14.54 -4.07
C ARG A 29 3.88 -14.28 -5.48
N LEU A 30 4.65 -13.54 -6.28
CA LEU A 30 4.26 -13.19 -7.64
C LEU A 30 4.73 -14.24 -8.67
N ASP A 31 5.54 -15.19 -8.24
CA ASP A 31 6.13 -16.19 -9.12
C ASP A 31 6.86 -15.52 -10.28
N ARG A 32 7.72 -14.57 -9.96
CA ARG A 32 8.48 -13.77 -10.94
C ARG A 32 9.97 -13.82 -10.62
N PRO A 33 10.83 -13.68 -11.63
CA PRO A 33 12.29 -13.60 -11.40
C PRO A 33 12.64 -12.43 -10.50
N LYS A 34 13.61 -12.62 -9.61
CA LYS A 34 14.06 -11.59 -8.68
C LYS A 34 14.51 -10.32 -9.42
N ALA A 35 15.17 -10.47 -10.56
CA ALA A 35 15.64 -9.31 -11.35
C ALA A 35 14.47 -8.47 -11.85
N THR A 36 13.40 -9.10 -12.28
CA THR A 36 12.19 -8.40 -12.74
C THR A 36 11.55 -7.62 -11.61
N VAL A 37 11.37 -8.27 -10.47
CA VAL A 37 10.78 -7.64 -9.28
C VAL A 37 11.66 -6.50 -8.80
N HIS A 38 12.98 -6.70 -8.76
CA HIS A 38 13.92 -5.67 -8.32
C HIS A 38 13.82 -4.40 -9.17
N ARG A 39 13.73 -4.54 -10.49
CA ARG A 39 13.60 -3.38 -11.39
C ARG A 39 12.33 -2.61 -11.14
N ALA A 40 11.21 -3.32 -10.95
CA ALA A 40 9.93 -2.69 -10.64
C ALA A 40 9.99 -1.97 -9.30
N LEU A 41 10.54 -2.60 -8.27
CA LEU A 41 10.68 -2.02 -6.95
C LEU A 41 11.55 -0.76 -6.98
N LYS A 42 12.65 -0.80 -7.73
CA LYS A 42 13.54 0.35 -7.85
C LYS A 42 12.82 1.57 -8.42
N THR A 43 12.03 1.36 -9.48
CA THR A 43 11.23 2.42 -10.08
C THR A 43 10.17 2.94 -9.12
N LEU A 44 9.49 2.05 -8.40
CA LEU A 44 8.45 2.43 -7.46
C LEU A 44 9.01 3.24 -6.28
N VAL A 45 10.20 2.86 -5.78
CA VAL A 45 10.85 3.62 -4.71
C VAL A 45 11.28 5.00 -5.21
N ALA A 46 11.86 5.05 -6.41
CA ALA A 46 12.32 6.32 -6.99
C ALA A 46 11.16 7.30 -7.19
N SER A 47 9.96 6.79 -7.48
CA SER A 47 8.77 7.62 -7.71
C SER A 47 8.02 7.96 -6.42
N GLY A 48 8.43 7.41 -5.27
CA GLY A 48 7.76 7.64 -3.99
C GLY A 48 6.53 6.79 -3.76
N LEU A 49 6.21 5.89 -4.68
CA LEU A 49 5.06 4.98 -4.54
C LEU A 49 5.33 3.88 -3.53
N LEU A 50 6.58 3.49 -3.38
CA LEU A 50 7.03 2.62 -2.31
C LEU A 50 8.18 3.30 -1.57
N GLU A 51 8.43 2.86 -0.35
CA GLU A 51 9.62 3.25 0.40
C GLU A 51 10.35 1.98 0.86
N TYR A 52 11.66 2.11 1.02
CA TYR A 52 12.51 1.00 1.41
C TYR A 52 13.20 1.32 2.73
N ASP A 53 13.06 0.44 3.70
CA ASP A 53 13.73 0.56 4.99
C ASP A 53 15.03 -0.23 4.96
N HIS A 54 16.15 0.48 4.99
CA HIS A 54 17.47 -0.14 4.91
C HIS A 54 17.81 -0.98 6.14
N SER A 55 17.18 -0.70 7.28
CA SER A 55 17.46 -1.46 8.51
C SER A 55 16.74 -2.83 8.49
N THR A 56 15.50 -2.86 8.02
CA THR A 56 14.72 -4.10 7.96
C THR A 56 14.79 -4.79 6.61
N ARG A 57 15.23 -4.05 5.57
CA ARG A 57 15.24 -4.50 4.16
C ARG A 57 13.84 -4.84 3.65
N LEU A 58 12.84 -4.09 4.12
CA LEU A 58 11.46 -4.29 3.71
C LEU A 58 10.99 -3.09 2.90
N TYR A 59 10.09 -3.36 1.97
CA TYR A 59 9.38 -2.35 1.18
C TYR A 59 8.00 -2.12 1.79
N ALA A 60 7.53 -0.89 1.72
CA ALA A 60 6.20 -0.52 2.22
C ALA A 60 5.62 0.57 1.33
N PRO A 61 4.29 0.80 1.37
CA PRO A 61 3.69 1.91 0.63
C PRO A 61 4.33 3.25 1.00
N GLY A 62 4.64 4.05 -0.01
CA GLY A 62 5.35 5.31 0.16
C GLY A 62 4.45 6.52 0.27
N MET A 63 5.06 7.68 0.54
CA MET A 63 4.35 8.94 0.76
C MET A 63 3.50 9.37 -0.43
N ARG A 64 3.92 9.04 -1.66
CA ARG A 64 3.16 9.40 -2.85
C ARG A 64 1.77 8.77 -2.86
N LEU A 65 1.64 7.55 -2.32
CA LEU A 65 0.34 6.91 -2.21
C LEU A 65 -0.57 7.64 -1.22
N PHE A 66 0.00 8.14 -0.12
CA PHE A 66 -0.76 8.95 0.82
C PHE A 66 -1.26 10.23 0.15
N GLU A 67 -0.41 10.91 -0.61
CA GLU A 67 -0.80 12.12 -1.34
C GLU A 67 -1.93 11.84 -2.31
N LEU A 68 -1.82 10.78 -3.08
CA LEU A 68 -2.87 10.39 -4.02
C LEU A 68 -4.16 10.02 -3.30
N GLY A 69 -4.04 9.36 -2.15
CA GLY A 69 -5.18 9.03 -1.32
C GLY A 69 -5.91 10.27 -0.82
N GLN A 70 -5.18 11.33 -0.47
CA GLN A 70 -5.78 12.60 -0.04
C GLN A 70 -6.56 13.26 -1.19
N ILE A 71 -6.03 13.20 -2.40
CA ILE A 71 -6.73 13.69 -3.58
C ILE A 71 -8.03 12.92 -3.79
N PHE A 72 -7.96 11.60 -3.68
CA PHE A 72 -9.15 10.75 -3.79
C PHE A 72 -10.20 11.14 -2.76
N ARG A 73 -9.80 11.31 -1.50
CA ARG A 73 -10.71 11.68 -0.41
C ARG A 73 -11.35 13.05 -0.65
N SER A 74 -10.58 14.02 -1.15
CA SER A 74 -11.11 15.36 -1.37
C SER A 74 -12.19 15.37 -2.46
N ARG A 75 -12.13 14.45 -3.42
CA ARG A 75 -13.13 14.32 -4.47
C ARG A 75 -14.34 13.49 -4.05
N HIS A 76 -14.24 12.76 -2.94
CA HIS A 76 -15.28 11.83 -2.49
C HIS A 76 -15.69 12.17 -1.06
N HIS A 77 -16.25 13.38 -0.87
CA HIS A 77 -16.73 13.83 0.44
C HIS A 77 -17.68 12.84 1.11
N PHE A 78 -18.48 12.18 0.29
CA PHE A 78 -19.42 11.18 0.77
C PHE A 78 -18.71 10.04 1.50
N LEU A 79 -17.62 9.53 0.94
CA LEU A 79 -16.85 8.47 1.57
C LEU A 79 -16.21 8.93 2.87
N ASP A 80 -15.75 10.17 2.91
CA ASP A 80 -15.16 10.75 4.10
C ASP A 80 -16.19 10.89 5.22
N MET A 81 -17.40 11.32 4.88
CA MET A 81 -18.51 11.39 5.83
C MET A 81 -18.85 10.02 6.40
N ILE A 82 -18.94 9.01 5.55
CA ILE A 82 -19.23 7.63 5.98
C ILE A 82 -18.13 7.13 6.91
N TYR A 83 -16.87 7.35 6.52
CA TYR A 83 -15.73 6.94 7.33
C TYR A 83 -15.79 7.56 8.72
N THR A 84 -16.03 8.86 8.79
CA THR A 84 -16.12 9.57 10.06
C THR A 84 -17.26 9.03 10.94
N ARG A 85 -18.43 8.79 10.34
CA ARG A 85 -19.59 8.25 11.04
C ARG A 85 -19.30 6.88 11.62
N VAL A 86 -18.78 5.99 10.81
CA VAL A 86 -18.51 4.61 11.25
C VAL A 86 -17.45 4.61 12.33
N LYS A 87 -16.44 5.44 12.21
CA LYS A 87 -15.42 5.57 13.24
C LYS A 87 -16.02 6.04 14.57
N GLN A 88 -16.91 7.02 14.54
CA GLN A 88 -17.60 7.50 15.75
C GLN A 88 -18.42 6.39 16.39
N ILE A 89 -19.14 5.61 15.59
CA ILE A 89 -19.95 4.51 16.09
C ILE A 89 -19.05 3.45 16.75
N CYS A 90 -17.94 3.11 16.14
CA CYS A 90 -17.00 2.16 16.70
C CYS A 90 -16.40 2.65 18.01
N ASP A 91 -16.04 3.93 18.09
CA ASP A 91 -15.49 4.52 19.31
C ASP A 91 -16.52 4.51 20.44
N ILE A 92 -17.77 4.86 20.15
CA ILE A 92 -18.86 4.88 21.13
C ILE A 92 -19.19 3.47 21.59
N GLY A 93 -19.15 2.50 20.67
CA GLY A 93 -19.47 1.11 20.99
C GLY A 93 -18.37 0.37 21.73
N GLY A 94 -17.22 1.00 21.95
CA GLY A 94 -16.09 0.36 22.62
C GLY A 94 -15.42 -0.70 21.78
N HIS A 95 -15.69 -0.73 20.49
CA HIS A 95 -15.11 -1.69 19.56
C HIS A 95 -13.93 -1.07 18.84
N THR A 96 -12.85 -1.85 18.73
CA THR A 96 -11.75 -1.49 17.85
C THR A 96 -12.13 -1.92 16.43
N GLY A 97 -12.85 -1.07 15.73
CA GLY A 97 -13.11 -1.26 14.33
C GLY A 97 -12.04 -0.55 13.52
N TYR A 98 -11.48 -1.23 12.54
CA TYR A 98 -10.53 -0.60 11.64
C TYR A 98 -11.21 -0.33 10.32
N ILE A 99 -11.38 0.95 10.02
CA ILE A 99 -11.71 1.37 8.69
C ILE A 99 -10.48 2.06 8.16
N THR A 100 -9.88 1.47 7.15
CA THR A 100 -8.73 2.05 6.50
C THR A 100 -9.18 2.80 5.27
N VAL A 101 -8.64 3.95 5.19
CA VAL A 101 -8.85 4.81 4.04
C VAL A 101 -7.60 4.79 3.20
#